data_a3f624ebe31a59e163891b0d7d7b2549
#
_entry.id   a3f624ebe31a59e163891b0d7d7b2549
#
_cell.length_a   1.000
_cell.length_b   1.000
_cell.length_c   1.000
_cell.angle_alpha   90.00
_cell.angle_beta   90.00
_cell.angle_gamma   90.00
#
_symmetry.space_group_name_H-M   'P 1'
#
loop_
_entity.id
_entity.type
_entity.pdbx_description
1 polymer ?
#
loop_
_entity_poly.entity_id
_entity_poly.type
_entity_poly.pdbx_seq_one_letter_code
_entity_poly.pdbx_strand_id
1 'polypeptide(L)'
;MVSPLFQITNFLHRHHRCMLCRLPVDTPDQHWCQPCLTRFPRTPYCHGCGATTLTMTEYCGRCLTRPPPWQRCYRLGEYRFPLRQLVHKFKFGHQFWLARPLGTLLAQAIPDPAPLLLPVPLHPWRQLTRSFNQSTLLATAIAEATGSRCQPGLLRRTRHTPAQHQLNKAQRQTNLRDAFRLRKPIFRPSSPLPSHVALVDDVVTTGSTLSVLTRLLLAEGVERVDIYCLCYTPAGK
;
A
#
# COMPACT_ATOMS: atom_id res chain seq x y z
N MET A 1 23.54 41.45 14.44
CA MET A 1 23.48 41.12 12.99
C MET A 1 23.16 39.66 12.83
N VAL A 2 21.98 39.33 12.34
CA VAL A 2 21.56 37.94 12.08
C VAL A 2 22.21 37.50 10.77
N SER A 3 22.92 36.37 10.79
CA SER A 3 23.63 35.83 9.62
C SER A 3 22.70 35.66 8.40
N PRO A 4 23.15 36.03 7.17
CA PRO A 4 22.37 35.81 5.95
C PRO A 4 21.91 34.36 5.75
N LEU A 5 22.70 33.39 6.21
CA LEU A 5 22.34 31.95 6.22
C LEU A 5 21.11 31.66 7.09
N PHE A 6 20.97 32.38 8.24
CA PHE A 6 19.79 32.23 9.11
C PHE A 6 18.52 32.81 8.48
N GLN A 7 18.65 33.85 7.65
CA GLN A 7 17.53 34.42 6.91
C GLN A 7 17.10 33.52 5.75
N ILE A 8 18.06 32.88 5.05
CA ILE A 8 17.78 31.93 3.96
C ILE A 8 17.11 30.64 4.50
N THR A 9 17.61 30.11 5.61
CA THR A 9 16.97 28.95 6.25
C THR A 9 15.56 29.28 6.72
N ASN A 10 15.33 30.44 7.36
CA ASN A 10 13.97 30.88 7.73
C ASN A 10 13.05 31.14 6.54
N PHE A 11 13.58 31.59 5.39
CA PHE A 11 12.81 31.77 4.17
C PHE A 11 12.41 30.42 3.57
N LEU A 12 13.28 29.42 3.57
CA LEU A 12 12.99 28.05 3.13
C LEU A 12 12.00 27.34 4.06
N HIS A 13 12.08 27.58 5.38
CA HIS A 13 11.12 27.03 6.36
C HIS A 13 9.70 27.59 6.22
N ARG A 14 9.52 28.80 5.69
CA ARG A 14 8.21 29.42 5.48
C ARG A 14 7.35 28.74 4.40
N HIS A 15 7.92 27.82 3.62
CA HIS A 15 7.22 27.18 2.49
C HIS A 15 6.75 25.75 2.74
N HIS A 16 7.07 25.16 3.89
CA HIS A 16 6.57 23.81 4.22
C HIS A 16 5.11 23.88 4.68
N ARG A 17 4.24 23.25 3.89
CA ARG A 17 2.80 23.32 4.12
C ARG A 17 2.21 21.91 4.29
N CYS A 18 1.27 21.79 5.21
CA CYS A 18 0.50 20.59 5.39
C CYS A 18 -0.14 20.13 4.06
N MET A 19 0.05 18.87 3.70
CA MET A 19 -0.48 18.29 2.45
C MET A 19 -2.01 18.25 2.39
N LEU A 20 -2.69 18.41 3.54
CA LEU A 20 -4.16 18.40 3.61
C LEU A 20 -4.75 19.81 3.65
N CYS A 21 -4.38 20.64 4.64
CA CYS A 21 -4.98 21.96 4.86
C CYS A 21 -4.17 23.14 4.31
N ARG A 22 -2.94 22.92 3.85
CA ARG A 22 -2.02 23.93 3.32
C ARG A 22 -1.51 24.95 4.34
N LEU A 23 -1.85 24.82 5.62
CA LEU A 23 -1.26 25.63 6.67
C LEU A 23 0.22 25.28 6.85
N PRO A 24 1.03 26.23 7.37
CA PRO A 24 2.44 25.95 7.68
C PRO A 24 2.59 24.74 8.61
N VAL A 25 3.71 24.05 8.52
CA VAL A 25 4.13 22.97 9.43
C VAL A 25 5.42 23.36 10.13
N ASP A 26 5.68 22.77 11.29
CA ASP A 26 6.74 23.20 12.19
C ASP A 26 8.14 22.86 11.68
N THR A 27 8.27 21.74 10.94
CA THR A 27 9.56 21.27 10.42
C THR A 27 9.49 20.90 8.94
N PRO A 28 10.62 20.99 8.21
CA PRO A 28 10.68 20.64 6.78
C PRO A 28 10.24 19.22 6.44
N ASP A 29 10.52 18.27 7.32
CA ASP A 29 10.21 16.86 7.11
C ASP A 29 8.76 16.50 7.50
N GLN A 30 8.04 17.46 8.08
CA GLN A 30 6.66 17.28 8.49
C GLN A 30 5.70 17.50 7.31
N HIS A 31 5.02 16.46 6.91
CA HIS A 31 4.05 16.53 5.81
C HIS A 31 2.64 16.91 6.26
N TRP A 32 2.34 16.76 7.53
CA TRP A 32 1.01 16.92 8.12
C TRP A 32 1.10 17.76 9.39
N CYS A 33 0.26 18.77 9.54
CA CYS A 33 0.11 19.45 10.83
C CYS A 33 -0.65 18.54 11.81
N GLN A 34 -0.46 18.75 13.10
CA GLN A 34 -1.07 17.93 14.15
C GLN A 34 -2.61 17.87 14.04
N PRO A 35 -3.34 19.00 13.80
CA PRO A 35 -4.79 18.94 13.60
C PRO A 35 -5.22 18.10 12.39
N CYS A 36 -4.39 17.97 11.36
CA CYS A 36 -4.71 17.12 10.22
C CYS A 36 -4.40 15.65 10.49
N LEU A 37 -3.34 15.34 11.25
CA LEU A 37 -3.02 13.96 11.65
C LEU A 37 -4.15 13.33 12.47
N THR A 38 -4.80 14.08 13.35
CA THR A 38 -5.93 13.59 14.15
C THR A 38 -7.19 13.30 13.32
N ARG A 39 -7.29 13.88 12.12
CA ARG A 39 -8.42 13.65 11.18
C ARG A 39 -8.29 12.38 10.35
N PHE A 40 -7.11 11.74 10.35
CA PHE A 40 -6.99 10.47 9.63
C PHE A 40 -7.89 9.42 10.29
N PRO A 41 -8.68 8.67 9.50
CA PRO A 41 -9.70 7.74 10.03
C PRO A 41 -9.05 6.44 10.52
N ARG A 42 -8.19 6.56 11.55
CA ARG A 42 -7.51 5.45 12.22
C ARG A 42 -8.50 4.80 13.18
N THR A 43 -9.22 3.83 12.68
CA THR A 43 -10.18 3.05 13.47
C THR A 43 -9.61 1.68 13.80
N PRO A 44 -10.01 1.03 14.91
CA PRO A 44 -9.66 -0.36 15.18
C PRO A 44 -10.05 -1.27 14.00
N TYR A 45 -9.25 -2.31 13.76
CA TYR A 45 -9.46 -3.20 12.63
C TYR A 45 -8.96 -4.62 12.89
N CYS A 46 -9.40 -5.54 12.04
CA CYS A 46 -8.96 -6.92 12.02
C CYS A 46 -7.59 -7.03 11.32
N HIS A 47 -6.59 -7.53 12.00
CA HIS A 47 -5.25 -7.76 11.43
C HIS A 47 -5.26 -8.77 10.29
N GLY A 48 -6.21 -9.71 10.27
CA GLY A 48 -6.34 -10.67 9.18
C GLY A 48 -6.76 -10.03 7.86
N CYS A 49 -7.77 -9.15 7.84
CA CYS A 49 -8.34 -8.64 6.59
C CYS A 49 -8.39 -7.12 6.42
N GLY A 50 -8.04 -6.35 7.45
CA GLY A 50 -8.11 -4.89 7.44
C GLY A 50 -9.51 -4.32 7.62
N ALA A 51 -10.56 -5.14 7.81
CA ALA A 51 -11.92 -4.66 8.05
C ALA A 51 -12.03 -3.95 9.41
N THR A 52 -12.77 -2.85 9.46
CA THR A 52 -13.05 -2.11 10.71
C THR A 52 -13.80 -2.99 11.70
N THR A 53 -13.40 -2.91 12.95
CA THR A 53 -13.95 -3.64 14.10
C THR A 53 -14.16 -2.68 15.28
N LEU A 54 -14.84 -3.11 16.33
CA LEU A 54 -15.04 -2.29 17.53
C LEU A 54 -13.72 -2.10 18.30
N THR A 55 -12.90 -3.15 18.37
CA THR A 55 -11.57 -3.16 18.99
C THR A 55 -10.56 -3.76 18.03
N MET A 56 -9.26 -3.49 18.23
CA MET A 56 -8.20 -4.19 17.49
C MET A 56 -8.33 -5.69 17.73
N THR A 57 -8.33 -6.49 16.66
CA THR A 57 -8.47 -7.95 16.76
C THR A 57 -7.57 -8.65 15.74
N GLU A 58 -7.04 -9.80 16.10
CA GLU A 58 -6.25 -10.63 15.18
C GLU A 58 -7.12 -11.12 14.02
N TYR A 59 -8.31 -11.67 14.31
CA TYR A 59 -9.25 -12.17 13.32
C TYR A 59 -10.68 -11.77 13.66
N CYS A 60 -11.39 -11.17 12.73
CA CYS A 60 -12.83 -10.95 12.83
C CYS A 60 -13.60 -12.24 12.51
N GLY A 61 -14.91 -12.30 12.81
CA GLY A 61 -15.74 -13.48 12.55
C GLY A 61 -15.63 -14.04 11.14
N ARG A 62 -15.51 -13.16 10.11
CA ARG A 62 -15.29 -13.61 8.74
C ARG A 62 -13.92 -14.28 8.54
N CYS A 63 -12.87 -13.78 9.20
CA CYS A 63 -11.54 -14.36 9.10
C CYS A 63 -11.40 -15.67 9.88
N LEU A 64 -12.17 -15.85 10.95
CA LEU A 64 -12.25 -17.11 11.68
C LEU A 64 -12.88 -18.23 10.82
N THR A 65 -13.92 -17.89 10.05
CA THR A 65 -14.59 -18.87 9.16
C THR A 65 -13.85 -19.07 7.83
N ARG A 66 -13.21 -18.01 7.31
CA ARG A 66 -12.47 -18.02 6.04
C ARG A 66 -11.20 -17.19 6.19
N PRO A 67 -10.13 -17.77 6.74
CA PRO A 67 -8.88 -17.06 6.93
C PRO A 67 -8.29 -16.61 5.58
N PRO A 68 -7.74 -15.38 5.51
CA PRO A 68 -6.99 -14.96 4.35
C PRO A 68 -5.70 -15.79 4.23
N PRO A 69 -5.12 -15.92 3.03
CA PRO A 69 -3.88 -16.69 2.87
C PRO A 69 -2.63 -15.95 3.38
N TRP A 70 -2.72 -14.66 3.67
CA TRP A 70 -1.65 -13.85 4.29
C TRP A 70 -1.80 -13.81 5.81
N GLN A 71 -0.71 -13.45 6.50
CA GLN A 71 -0.69 -13.41 7.96
C GLN A 71 -1.33 -12.15 8.52
N ARG A 72 -0.87 -10.98 8.06
CA ARG A 72 -1.35 -9.70 8.60
C ARG A 72 -1.65 -8.68 7.52
N CYS A 73 -2.61 -7.81 7.80
CA CYS A 73 -2.94 -6.67 6.98
C CYS A 73 -2.76 -5.40 7.82
N TYR A 74 -1.84 -4.55 7.41
CA TYR A 74 -1.61 -3.24 8.01
C TYR A 74 -2.21 -2.17 7.10
N ARG A 75 -3.02 -1.31 7.68
CA ARG A 75 -3.66 -0.21 6.96
C ARG A 75 -3.52 1.11 7.71
N LEU A 76 -3.47 2.22 6.96
CA LEU A 76 -3.44 3.54 7.54
C LEU A 76 -4.82 3.95 8.11
N GLY A 77 -5.91 3.60 7.42
CA GLY A 77 -7.25 3.93 7.89
C GLY A 77 -8.38 3.42 7.00
N GLU A 78 -9.59 3.91 7.27
CA GLU A 78 -10.76 3.68 6.42
C GLU A 78 -10.73 4.56 5.17
N TYR A 79 -11.43 4.12 4.11
CA TYR A 79 -11.62 4.90 2.89
C TYR A 79 -12.66 6.01 3.08
N ARG A 80 -12.35 6.94 4.00
CA ARG A 80 -13.16 8.12 4.34
C ARG A 80 -12.30 9.38 4.25
N PHE A 81 -12.92 10.56 4.40
CA PHE A 81 -12.20 11.83 4.50
C PHE A 81 -11.22 11.80 5.71
N PRO A 82 -10.00 12.30 5.57
CA PRO A 82 -9.37 12.89 4.37
C PRO A 82 -8.71 11.86 3.44
N LEU A 83 -8.53 10.61 3.90
CA LEU A 83 -7.75 9.59 3.22
C LEU A 83 -8.35 9.23 1.85
N ARG A 84 -9.69 9.19 1.73
CA ARG A 84 -10.38 9.00 0.45
C ARG A 84 -9.96 10.05 -0.60
N GLN A 85 -9.89 11.33 -0.20
CA GLN A 85 -9.51 12.40 -1.13
C GLN A 85 -8.04 12.31 -1.51
N LEU A 86 -7.16 12.02 -0.55
CA LEU A 86 -5.73 11.86 -0.80
C LEU A 86 -5.45 10.68 -1.75
N VAL A 87 -6.09 9.54 -1.51
CA VAL A 87 -5.99 8.37 -2.40
C VAL A 87 -6.56 8.68 -3.79
N HIS A 88 -7.67 9.43 -3.89
CA HIS A 88 -8.22 9.84 -5.18
C HIS A 88 -7.25 10.75 -5.95
N LYS A 89 -6.69 11.76 -5.30
CA LYS A 89 -5.67 12.65 -5.89
C LYS A 89 -4.42 11.87 -6.31
N PHE A 90 -3.98 10.93 -5.49
CA PHE A 90 -2.87 10.04 -5.78
C PHE A 90 -3.13 9.14 -6.99
N LYS A 91 -4.37 8.60 -7.14
CA LYS A 91 -4.74 7.70 -8.24
C LYS A 91 -5.02 8.42 -9.56
N PHE A 92 -5.69 9.57 -9.50
CA PHE A 92 -6.30 10.20 -10.67
C PHE A 92 -5.87 11.66 -10.86
N GLY A 93 -5.34 12.29 -9.81
CA GLY A 93 -4.88 13.67 -9.83
C GLY A 93 -3.40 13.83 -10.15
N HIS A 94 -2.71 12.77 -10.59
CA HIS A 94 -1.27 12.75 -10.88
C HIS A 94 -0.40 13.27 -9.73
N GLN A 95 -0.91 13.26 -8.48
CA GLN A 95 -0.17 13.75 -7.31
C GLN A 95 0.73 12.64 -6.73
N PHE A 96 1.69 12.18 -7.53
CA PHE A 96 2.63 11.10 -7.16
C PHE A 96 3.49 11.43 -5.94
N TRP A 97 3.72 12.72 -5.66
CA TRP A 97 4.44 13.19 -4.46
C TRP A 97 3.75 12.83 -3.15
N LEU A 98 2.45 12.47 -3.17
CA LEU A 98 1.73 11.97 -1.99
C LEU A 98 2.22 10.58 -1.55
N ALA A 99 2.97 9.86 -2.38
CA ALA A 99 3.50 8.53 -2.02
C ALA A 99 4.38 8.58 -0.77
N ARG A 100 5.32 9.51 -0.71
CA ARG A 100 6.26 9.64 0.42
C ARG A 100 5.53 9.97 1.73
N PRO A 101 4.75 11.05 1.85
CA PRO A 101 4.04 11.36 3.10
C PRO A 101 3.05 10.28 3.54
N LEU A 102 2.36 9.61 2.61
CA LEU A 102 1.43 8.52 2.95
C LEU A 102 2.18 7.23 3.31
N GLY A 103 3.26 6.92 2.58
CA GLY A 103 4.10 5.75 2.85
C GLY A 103 4.81 5.84 4.20
N THR A 104 5.41 6.98 4.54
CA THR A 104 6.02 7.22 5.85
C THR A 104 4.99 7.09 6.98
N LEU A 105 3.78 7.63 6.78
CA LEU A 105 2.73 7.54 7.79
C LEU A 105 2.21 6.11 7.97
N LEU A 106 2.15 5.31 6.91
CA LEU A 106 1.81 3.88 6.99
C LEU A 106 2.93 3.08 7.64
N ALA A 107 4.20 3.37 7.31
CA ALA A 107 5.36 2.68 7.88
C ALA A 107 5.39 2.75 9.42
N GLN A 108 4.96 3.88 10.00
CA GLN A 108 4.84 4.05 11.46
C GLN A 108 3.83 3.10 12.11
N ALA A 109 2.89 2.55 11.35
CA ALA A 109 1.89 1.60 11.84
C ALA A 109 2.33 0.13 11.69
N ILE A 110 3.53 -0.13 11.18
CA ILE A 110 4.08 -1.47 10.93
C ILE A 110 5.19 -1.73 11.95
N PRO A 111 4.95 -2.54 13.00
CA PRO A 111 5.94 -2.76 14.06
C PRO A 111 7.10 -3.67 13.62
N ASP A 112 6.84 -4.62 12.72
CA ASP A 112 7.80 -5.61 12.22
C ASP A 112 7.76 -5.59 10.67
N PRO A 113 8.48 -4.66 10.02
CA PRO A 113 8.46 -4.53 8.58
C PRO A 113 9.10 -5.72 7.87
N ALA A 114 8.44 -6.21 6.83
CA ALA A 114 9.00 -7.24 5.97
C ALA A 114 10.30 -6.77 5.29
N PRO A 115 11.36 -7.60 5.22
CA PRO A 115 12.61 -7.22 4.58
C PRO A 115 12.50 -6.98 3.07
N LEU A 116 11.42 -7.48 2.43
CA LEU A 116 11.15 -7.29 1.01
C LEU A 116 9.71 -6.85 0.77
N LEU A 117 9.55 -5.73 0.09
CA LEU A 117 8.27 -5.16 -0.30
C LEU A 117 8.03 -5.38 -1.80
N LEU A 118 6.89 -5.95 -2.13
CA LEU A 118 6.47 -6.25 -3.50
C LEU A 118 5.21 -5.45 -3.84
N PRO A 119 5.30 -4.43 -4.70
CA PRO A 119 4.13 -3.70 -5.13
C PRO A 119 3.21 -4.57 -5.98
N VAL A 120 1.91 -4.48 -5.73
CA VAL A 120 0.89 -5.14 -6.55
C VAL A 120 0.94 -4.58 -7.97
N PRO A 121 1.08 -5.45 -9.01
CA PRO A 121 1.18 -4.99 -10.38
C PRO A 121 -0.16 -4.44 -10.88
N LEU A 122 -0.12 -3.28 -11.54
CA LEU A 122 -1.27 -2.70 -12.21
C LEU A 122 -1.72 -3.55 -13.40
N HIS A 123 -3.00 -3.43 -13.70
CA HIS A 123 -3.51 -3.91 -14.98
C HIS A 123 -2.88 -3.13 -16.14
N PRO A 124 -2.44 -3.77 -17.26
CA PRO A 124 -1.76 -3.08 -18.37
C PRO A 124 -2.50 -1.83 -18.88
N TRP A 125 -3.82 -1.88 -19.04
CA TRP A 125 -4.63 -0.70 -19.42
C TRP A 125 -4.55 0.45 -18.42
N ARG A 126 -4.50 0.15 -17.12
CA ARG A 126 -4.35 1.19 -16.10
C ARG A 126 -2.94 1.77 -16.08
N GLN A 127 -1.96 1.00 -16.53
CA GLN A 127 -0.58 1.47 -16.67
C GLN A 127 -0.46 2.49 -17.82
N LEU A 128 -1.19 2.27 -18.93
CA LEU A 128 -1.25 3.23 -20.05
C LEU A 128 -1.96 4.53 -19.67
N THR A 129 -3.03 4.46 -18.88
CA THR A 129 -3.83 5.64 -18.50
C THR A 129 -3.28 6.42 -17.30
N ARG A 130 -2.44 5.81 -16.46
CA ARG A 130 -1.96 6.41 -15.20
C ARG A 130 -0.49 6.82 -15.21
N SER A 131 0.27 6.44 -16.24
CA SER A 131 1.71 6.73 -16.40
C SER A 131 2.61 6.16 -15.28
N PHE A 132 2.07 5.74 -14.13
CA PHE A 132 2.82 5.18 -13.01
C PHE A 132 1.98 4.17 -12.19
N ASN A 133 2.67 3.27 -11.48
CA ASN A 133 2.05 2.35 -10.54
C ASN A 133 2.08 2.94 -9.12
N GLN A 134 0.92 3.26 -8.58
CA GLN A 134 0.75 3.82 -7.23
C GLN A 134 1.33 2.89 -6.16
N SER A 135 1.09 1.58 -6.29
CA SER A 135 1.61 0.59 -5.35
C SER A 135 3.14 0.55 -5.36
N THR A 136 3.79 0.82 -6.51
CA THR A 136 5.26 0.92 -6.61
C THR A 136 5.77 2.14 -5.85
N LEU A 137 5.20 3.32 -6.09
CA LEU A 137 5.63 4.54 -5.40
C LEU A 137 5.42 4.43 -3.88
N LEU A 138 4.29 3.85 -3.47
CA LEU A 138 3.99 3.63 -2.06
C LEU A 138 4.97 2.63 -1.44
N ALA A 139 5.26 1.50 -2.10
CA ALA A 139 6.20 0.50 -1.64
C ALA A 139 7.62 1.05 -1.49
N THR A 140 8.05 1.88 -2.44
CA THR A 140 9.36 2.57 -2.36
C THR A 140 9.41 3.49 -1.14
N ALA A 141 8.38 4.30 -0.92
CA ALA A 141 8.33 5.21 0.22
C ALA A 141 8.29 4.48 1.58
N ILE A 142 7.57 3.35 1.67
CA ILE A 142 7.58 2.51 2.88
C ILE A 142 8.96 1.88 3.07
N ALA A 143 9.59 1.37 2.00
CA ALA A 143 10.91 0.75 2.06
C ALA A 143 11.98 1.72 2.55
N GLU A 144 11.98 2.96 2.05
CA GLU A 144 12.85 4.04 2.52
C GLU A 144 12.64 4.33 4.02
N ALA A 145 11.40 4.35 4.49
CA ALA A 145 11.07 4.65 5.88
C ALA A 145 11.36 3.49 6.85
N THR A 146 11.40 2.25 6.38
CA THR A 146 11.57 1.03 7.21
C THR A 146 12.93 0.37 7.06
N GLY A 147 13.76 0.80 6.10
CA GLY A 147 15.01 0.12 5.74
C GLY A 147 14.80 -1.19 4.96
N SER A 148 13.58 -1.47 4.51
CA SER A 148 13.26 -2.64 3.70
C SER A 148 13.75 -2.48 2.26
N ARG A 149 13.83 -3.59 1.52
CA ARG A 149 14.07 -3.55 0.07
C ARG A 149 12.73 -3.49 -0.68
N CYS A 150 12.63 -2.67 -1.70
CA CYS A 150 11.51 -2.68 -2.64
C CYS A 150 11.96 -3.30 -3.96
N GLN A 151 11.19 -4.26 -4.49
CA GLN A 151 11.50 -4.90 -5.78
C GLN A 151 10.31 -4.79 -6.75
N PRO A 152 10.20 -3.67 -7.47
CA PRO A 152 9.20 -3.51 -8.52
C PRO A 152 9.46 -4.48 -9.67
N GLY A 153 8.38 -5.00 -10.27
CA GLY A 153 8.47 -5.85 -11.46
C GLY A 153 8.81 -7.33 -11.21
N LEU A 154 9.07 -7.74 -9.95
CA LEU A 154 9.17 -9.16 -9.61
C LEU A 154 7.83 -9.87 -9.83
N LEU A 155 6.74 -9.22 -9.42
CA LEU A 155 5.38 -9.66 -9.72
C LEU A 155 4.91 -9.01 -11.03
N ARG A 156 4.46 -9.83 -11.99
CA ARG A 156 3.92 -9.35 -13.27
C ARG A 156 2.52 -9.88 -13.49
N ARG A 157 1.69 -9.02 -14.05
CA ARG A 157 0.38 -9.41 -14.57
C ARG A 157 0.53 -9.73 -16.06
N THR A 158 0.29 -11.00 -16.45
CA THR A 158 0.56 -11.54 -17.78
C THR A 158 -0.64 -11.56 -18.70
N ARG A 159 -1.87 -11.50 -18.17
CA ARG A 159 -3.07 -11.57 -18.98
C ARG A 159 -4.04 -10.41 -18.74
N HIS A 160 -4.66 -9.98 -19.83
CA HIS A 160 -5.91 -9.25 -19.83
C HIS A 160 -7.01 -10.16 -19.30
N THR A 161 -7.45 -9.96 -18.06
CA THR A 161 -8.75 -10.50 -17.66
C THR A 161 -9.79 -9.46 -18.04
N PRO A 162 -10.77 -9.78 -18.93
CA PRO A 162 -11.84 -8.86 -19.31
C PRO A 162 -12.57 -8.32 -18.08
N ALA A 163 -13.16 -7.12 -18.21
CA ALA A 163 -13.98 -6.53 -17.17
C ALA A 163 -15.06 -7.53 -16.72
N GLN A 164 -15.07 -7.82 -15.41
CA GLN A 164 -15.69 -8.99 -14.79
C GLN A 164 -17.23 -8.95 -14.72
N HIS A 165 -17.92 -8.23 -15.61
CA HIS A 165 -19.38 -8.10 -15.55
C HIS A 165 -20.15 -9.36 -15.97
N GLN A 166 -19.50 -10.36 -16.58
CA GLN A 166 -20.16 -11.56 -17.12
C GLN A 166 -19.67 -12.90 -16.55
N LEU A 167 -18.72 -12.91 -15.58
CA LEU A 167 -18.16 -14.16 -15.06
C LEU A 167 -18.70 -14.50 -13.67
N ASN A 168 -19.00 -15.78 -13.43
CA ASN A 168 -19.36 -16.26 -12.10
C ASN A 168 -18.12 -16.29 -11.16
N LYS A 169 -18.38 -16.48 -9.84
CA LYS A 169 -17.34 -16.38 -8.79
C LYS A 169 -16.18 -17.39 -8.96
N ALA A 170 -16.48 -18.60 -9.45
CA ALA A 170 -15.47 -19.66 -9.67
C ALA A 170 -14.59 -19.33 -10.89
N GLN A 171 -15.18 -18.88 -11.99
CA GLN A 171 -14.46 -18.45 -13.19
C GLN A 171 -13.56 -17.24 -12.92
N ARG A 172 -14.00 -16.32 -12.04
CA ARG A 172 -13.17 -15.19 -11.58
C ARG A 172 -11.91 -15.63 -10.84
N GLN A 173 -12.00 -16.68 -10.02
CA GLN A 173 -10.84 -17.21 -9.27
C GLN A 173 -9.85 -17.94 -10.18
N THR A 174 -10.32 -18.72 -11.14
CA THR A 174 -9.45 -19.44 -12.09
C THR A 174 -8.74 -18.48 -13.04
N ASN A 175 -9.47 -17.49 -13.59
CA ASN A 175 -8.89 -16.47 -14.46
C ASN A 175 -7.84 -15.58 -13.77
N LEU A 176 -7.93 -15.39 -12.44
CA LEU A 176 -6.95 -14.64 -11.68
C LEU A 176 -5.68 -15.44 -11.37
N ARG A 177 -5.75 -16.77 -11.25
CA ARG A 177 -4.58 -17.62 -10.96
C ARG A 177 -3.53 -17.50 -12.06
N ASP A 178 -3.94 -17.54 -13.33
CA ASP A 178 -3.04 -17.46 -14.47
C ASP A 178 -2.68 -16.04 -14.88
N ALA A 179 -3.26 -15.04 -14.18
CA ALA A 179 -3.05 -13.64 -14.52
C ALA A 179 -1.72 -13.08 -13.98
N PHE A 180 -1.08 -13.78 -13.04
CA PHE A 180 0.14 -13.29 -12.39
C PHE A 180 1.26 -14.32 -12.45
N ARG A 181 2.49 -13.84 -12.61
CA ARG A 181 3.71 -14.65 -12.59
C ARG A 181 4.80 -13.93 -11.83
N LEU A 182 5.66 -14.71 -11.18
CA LEU A 182 6.96 -14.26 -10.69
C LEU A 182 7.95 -14.20 -11.86
N ARG A 183 8.61 -13.07 -11.99
CA ARG A 183 9.72 -12.91 -12.92
C ARG A 183 10.98 -13.45 -12.24
N LYS A 184 11.50 -14.59 -12.70
CA LYS A 184 12.84 -15.03 -12.27
C LYS A 184 13.86 -14.02 -12.79
N PRO A 185 14.72 -13.46 -11.95
CA PRO A 185 15.75 -12.53 -12.39
C PRO A 185 16.71 -13.26 -13.34
N ILE A 186 16.94 -12.67 -14.53
CA ILE A 186 17.78 -13.27 -15.58
C ILE A 186 19.25 -13.35 -15.12
N PHE A 187 19.69 -12.44 -14.25
CA PHE A 187 21.10 -12.28 -13.88
C PHE A 187 21.50 -12.81 -12.50
N ARG A 188 20.57 -13.24 -11.67
CA ARG A 188 20.86 -13.96 -10.40
C ARG A 188 19.77 -14.98 -10.13
N PRO A 189 19.88 -16.19 -10.71
CA PRO A 189 18.85 -17.23 -10.57
C PRO A 189 18.73 -17.84 -9.16
N SER A 190 19.66 -17.56 -8.25
CA SER A 190 19.95 -18.39 -7.09
C SER A 190 19.76 -17.76 -5.70
N SER A 191 19.27 -16.52 -5.59
CA SER A 191 18.91 -16.02 -4.27
C SER A 191 17.45 -16.32 -3.98
N PRO A 192 17.14 -17.18 -2.98
CA PRO A 192 15.77 -17.43 -2.56
C PRO A 192 15.10 -16.13 -2.10
N LEU A 193 13.78 -16.06 -2.21
CA LEU A 193 13.03 -14.97 -1.61
C LEU A 193 13.20 -15.03 -0.08
N PRO A 194 13.17 -13.87 0.61
CA PRO A 194 13.14 -13.90 2.06
C PRO A 194 11.93 -14.69 2.57
N SER A 195 12.04 -15.31 3.73
CA SER A 195 10.92 -16.02 4.36
C SER A 195 9.72 -15.11 4.65
N HIS A 196 9.97 -13.81 4.89
CA HIS A 196 8.94 -12.79 5.12
C HIS A 196 8.94 -11.74 4.00
N VAL A 197 7.78 -11.52 3.39
CA VAL A 197 7.55 -10.58 2.29
C VAL A 197 6.27 -9.79 2.56
N ALA A 198 6.19 -8.54 2.12
CA ALA A 198 4.94 -7.79 2.13
C ALA A 198 4.48 -7.41 0.72
N LEU A 199 3.19 -7.59 0.46
CA LEU A 199 2.50 -7.06 -0.72
C LEU A 199 1.99 -5.66 -0.40
N VAL A 200 2.31 -4.70 -1.25
CA VAL A 200 1.89 -3.30 -1.07
C VAL A 200 0.85 -2.92 -2.11
N ASP A 201 -0.29 -2.41 -1.64
CA ASP A 201 -1.36 -1.88 -2.50
C ASP A 201 -1.90 -0.56 -1.92
N ASP A 202 -2.63 0.21 -2.71
CA ASP A 202 -3.22 1.46 -2.23
C ASP A 202 -4.54 1.24 -1.49
N VAL A 203 -5.44 0.40 -2.02
CA VAL A 203 -6.77 0.13 -1.43
C VAL A 203 -7.13 -1.35 -1.53
N VAL A 204 -7.35 -1.96 -0.39
CA VAL A 204 -7.86 -3.33 -0.31
C VAL A 204 -9.39 -3.31 -0.30
N THR A 205 -10.00 -4.08 -1.19
CA THR A 205 -11.46 -4.26 -1.28
C THR A 205 -11.84 -5.70 -0.89
N THR A 206 -11.95 -6.60 -1.86
CA THR A 206 -12.21 -8.03 -1.64
C THR A 206 -10.97 -8.82 -1.28
N GLY A 207 -9.78 -8.30 -1.55
CA GLY A 207 -8.50 -8.98 -1.39
C GLY A 207 -8.25 -10.11 -2.41
N SER A 208 -9.06 -10.23 -3.46
CA SER A 208 -8.94 -11.32 -4.44
C SER A 208 -7.57 -11.34 -5.14
N THR A 209 -7.09 -10.18 -5.58
CA THR A 209 -5.74 -10.04 -6.18
C THR A 209 -4.65 -10.42 -5.19
N LEU A 210 -4.75 -9.91 -3.97
CA LEU A 210 -3.79 -10.20 -2.90
C LEU A 210 -3.77 -11.68 -2.55
N SER A 211 -4.95 -12.35 -2.52
CA SER A 211 -5.03 -13.78 -2.27
C SER A 211 -4.30 -14.61 -3.32
N VAL A 212 -4.39 -14.24 -4.59
CA VAL A 212 -3.68 -14.93 -5.67
C VAL A 212 -2.18 -14.71 -5.57
N LEU A 213 -1.76 -13.46 -5.37
CA LEU A 213 -0.35 -13.11 -5.24
C LEU A 213 0.30 -13.76 -4.00
N THR A 214 -0.43 -13.78 -2.87
CA THR A 214 0.04 -14.46 -1.66
C THR A 214 0.27 -15.94 -1.89
N ARG A 215 -0.70 -16.65 -2.49
CA ARG A 215 -0.54 -18.08 -2.80
C ARG A 215 0.61 -18.35 -3.76
N LEU A 216 0.83 -17.46 -4.72
CA LEU A 216 1.97 -17.55 -5.63
C LEU A 216 3.30 -17.45 -4.86
N LEU A 217 3.41 -16.51 -3.91
CA LEU A 217 4.61 -16.34 -3.09
C LEU A 217 4.84 -17.53 -2.15
N LEU A 218 3.78 -18.02 -1.49
CA LEU A 218 3.85 -19.21 -0.63
C LEU A 218 4.30 -20.46 -1.42
N ALA A 219 3.84 -20.63 -2.66
CA ALA A 219 4.26 -21.71 -3.55
C ALA A 219 5.74 -21.62 -3.98
N GLU A 220 6.34 -20.44 -3.91
CA GLU A 220 7.77 -20.20 -4.17
C GLU A 220 8.65 -20.24 -2.90
N GLY A 221 8.09 -20.73 -1.77
CA GLY A 221 8.84 -20.95 -0.54
C GLY A 221 8.86 -19.76 0.44
N VAL A 222 8.09 -18.70 0.20
CA VAL A 222 7.88 -17.65 1.21
C VAL A 222 7.02 -18.21 2.35
N GLU A 223 7.42 -17.99 3.60
CA GLU A 223 6.72 -18.53 4.78
C GLU A 223 5.65 -17.56 5.31
N ARG A 224 5.95 -16.25 5.24
CA ARG A 224 5.08 -15.19 5.74
C ARG A 224 4.87 -14.12 4.69
N VAL A 225 3.60 -13.80 4.43
CA VAL A 225 3.21 -12.68 3.55
C VAL A 225 2.31 -11.74 4.34
N ASP A 226 2.69 -10.47 4.42
CA ASP A 226 1.88 -9.41 5.00
C ASP A 226 1.32 -8.50 3.91
N ILE A 227 0.25 -7.78 4.21
CA ILE A 227 -0.38 -6.81 3.31
C ILE A 227 -0.23 -5.40 3.91
N TYR A 228 0.31 -4.47 3.13
CA TYR A 228 0.42 -3.06 3.50
C TYR A 228 -0.46 -2.23 2.56
N CYS A 229 -1.41 -1.48 3.10
CA CYS A 229 -2.31 -0.66 2.28
C CYS A 229 -2.69 0.66 2.95
N LEU A 230 -3.05 1.67 2.15
CA LEU A 230 -3.53 2.93 2.71
C LEU A 230 -4.93 2.75 3.29
N CYS A 231 -5.79 2.04 2.58
CA CYS A 231 -7.19 1.93 2.99
C CYS A 231 -7.74 0.53 2.77
N TYR A 232 -8.73 0.20 3.59
CA TYR A 232 -9.66 -0.88 3.34
C TYR A 232 -11.05 -0.32 3.01
N THR A 233 -11.73 -0.90 2.01
CA THR A 233 -13.15 -0.66 1.72
C THR A 233 -13.91 -1.98 1.73
N PRO A 234 -15.01 -2.10 2.49
CA PRO A 234 -15.84 -3.30 2.40
C PRO A 234 -16.41 -3.46 0.99
N ALA A 235 -16.49 -4.70 0.49
CA ALA A 235 -17.18 -4.98 -0.76
C ALA A 235 -18.68 -4.74 -0.55
N GLY A 236 -19.28 -3.82 -1.32
CA GLY A 236 -20.74 -3.63 -1.31
C GLY A 236 -21.24 -2.30 -0.74
N LYS A 237 -20.47 -1.22 -0.89
CA LYS A 237 -21.03 0.15 -0.79
C LYS A 237 -20.76 0.91 -2.06
#